data_c8cee2b121af579a202a9a5eeb7deffa
#
_entry.id   c8cee2b121af579a202a9a5eeb7deffa
#
_cell.length_a   1.000
_cell.length_b   1.000
_cell.length_c   1.000
_cell.angle_alpha   90.00
_cell.angle_beta   90.00
_cell.angle_gamma   90.00
#
_symmetry.space_group_name_H-M   'P 1'
#
loop_
_entity.id
_entity.type
_entity.pdbx_description
1 polymer ?
#
loop_
_entity_poly.entity_id
_entity_poly.type
_entity_poly.pdbx_seq_one_letter_code
_entity_poly.pdbx_strand_id
1 'polypeptide(L)'
;DVCGPAIVEVLEGFDLYVALGNVDRMPALGLAVESLCGVGRLARWHRLVLDGFAVALLHGDDESLLSHLIRSGEYAYVIHGHTHRRDDRRVGAVRVINPGALGGTRREPRSFCILDLETGEARFIGLQEEGDRR
;
A
#
# COMPACT_ATOMS: atom_id res chain seq x y z
N ASP A 1 6.04 0.79 -4.20
CA ASP A 1 7.50 1.07 -4.12
C ASP A 1 7.80 2.05 -2.97
N VAL A 2 8.72 1.69 -2.13
CA VAL A 2 9.24 2.51 -1.03
C VAL A 2 10.61 3.11 -1.40
N CYS A 3 11.25 2.51 -2.36
CA CYS A 3 12.53 2.83 -2.96
C CYS A 3 13.74 2.58 -2.04
N GLY A 4 13.74 3.04 -0.80
CA GLY A 4 14.90 2.85 0.07
C GLY A 4 14.62 3.05 1.56
N PRO A 5 15.63 2.81 2.41
CA PRO A 5 15.50 2.79 3.87
C PRO A 5 14.98 4.08 4.50
N ALA A 6 15.32 5.23 3.95
CA ALA A 6 14.97 6.54 4.53
C ALA A 6 13.45 6.74 4.69
N ILE A 7 12.65 6.18 3.78
CA ILE A 7 11.19 6.27 3.86
C ILE A 7 10.66 5.42 5.02
N VAL A 8 11.26 4.26 5.27
CA VAL A 8 10.86 3.39 6.38
C VAL A 8 11.17 4.06 7.72
N GLU A 9 12.30 4.74 7.84
CA GLU A 9 12.70 5.47 9.05
C GLU A 9 11.69 6.57 9.42
N VAL A 10 11.13 7.27 8.42
CA VAL A 10 10.09 8.29 8.63
C VAL A 10 8.81 7.69 9.23
N LEU A 11 8.55 6.42 8.98
CA LEU A 11 7.37 5.70 9.46
C LEU A 11 7.62 4.91 10.74
N GLU A 12 8.75 5.13 11.41
CA GLU A 12 9.04 4.52 12.70
C GLU A 12 7.92 4.81 13.71
N GLY A 13 7.52 3.80 14.46
CA GLY A 13 6.45 3.87 15.46
C GLY A 13 5.07 3.44 14.95
N PHE A 14 4.90 3.25 13.65
CA PHE A 14 3.71 2.62 13.10
C PHE A 14 3.85 1.09 13.07
N ASP A 15 2.73 0.38 13.18
CA ASP A 15 2.69 -1.06 12.95
C ASP A 15 2.67 -1.33 11.44
N LEU A 16 3.87 -1.38 10.86
CA LEU A 16 4.09 -1.26 9.42
C LEU A 16 4.20 -2.63 8.74
N TYR A 17 3.48 -2.78 7.62
CA TYR A 17 3.67 -3.83 6.63
C TYR A 17 4.04 -3.20 5.29
N VAL A 18 5.03 -3.77 4.62
CA VAL A 18 5.55 -3.24 3.35
C VAL A 18 5.43 -4.29 2.26
N ALA A 19 4.76 -3.94 1.17
CA ALA A 19 4.77 -4.72 -0.05
C ALA A 19 5.95 -4.31 -0.93
N LEU A 20 6.79 -5.28 -1.31
CA LEU A 20 7.93 -5.07 -2.19
C LEU A 20 7.44 -4.66 -3.59
N GLY A 21 7.88 -3.50 -4.05
CA GLY A 21 7.60 -2.99 -5.38
C GLY A 21 8.72 -3.28 -6.38
N ASN A 22 8.46 -3.00 -7.66
CA ASN A 22 9.36 -3.33 -8.75
C ASN A 22 10.60 -2.42 -8.85
N VAL A 23 10.62 -1.28 -8.15
CA VAL A 23 11.78 -0.36 -8.10
C VAL A 23 12.44 -0.32 -6.72
N ASP A 24 12.04 -1.17 -5.78
CA ASP A 24 12.60 -1.20 -4.45
C ASP A 24 14.03 -1.75 -4.44
N ARG A 25 14.88 -1.14 -3.64
CA ARG A 25 16.31 -1.46 -3.56
C ARG A 25 16.59 -2.48 -2.46
N MET A 26 16.87 -3.71 -2.87
CA MET A 26 17.32 -4.77 -1.98
C MET A 26 18.85 -4.91 -2.01
N PRO A 27 19.53 -5.39 -0.95
CA PRO A 27 18.94 -5.83 0.33
C PRO A 27 18.70 -4.71 1.38
N ALA A 28 19.11 -3.47 1.09
CA ALA A 28 19.10 -2.37 2.07
C ALA A 28 17.69 -2.10 2.64
N LEU A 29 16.66 -2.11 1.79
CA LEU A 29 15.28 -1.95 2.24
C LEU A 29 14.85 -3.07 3.18
N GLY A 30 15.17 -4.31 2.85
CA GLY A 30 14.85 -5.47 3.66
C GLY A 30 15.46 -5.40 5.06
N LEU A 31 16.72 -5.01 5.17
CA LEU A 31 17.41 -4.84 6.44
C LEU A 31 16.79 -3.71 7.29
N ALA A 32 16.42 -2.60 6.66
CA ALA A 32 15.77 -1.49 7.35
C ALA A 32 14.38 -1.88 7.88
N VAL A 33 13.57 -2.54 7.08
CA VAL A 33 12.23 -2.99 7.50
C VAL A 33 12.34 -4.01 8.63
N GLU A 34 13.25 -4.98 8.52
CA GLU A 34 13.46 -5.98 9.58
C GLU A 34 13.92 -5.34 10.89
N SER A 35 14.84 -4.37 10.81
CA SER A 35 15.36 -3.67 11.99
C SER A 35 14.32 -2.81 12.69
N LEU A 36 13.48 -2.10 11.94
CA LEU A 36 12.52 -1.13 12.49
C LEU A 36 11.15 -1.74 12.79
N CYS A 37 10.74 -2.75 12.05
CA CYS A 37 9.38 -3.30 12.08
C CYS A 37 9.32 -4.77 12.49
N GLY A 38 10.44 -5.47 12.43
CA GLY A 38 10.53 -6.92 12.72
C GLY A 38 10.51 -7.80 11.47
N VAL A 39 10.76 -9.07 11.68
CA VAL A 39 10.79 -10.11 10.64
C VAL A 39 9.40 -10.31 10.05
N GLY A 40 9.34 -10.55 8.72
CA GLY A 40 8.08 -10.84 8.01
C GLY A 40 7.25 -9.61 7.64
N ARG A 41 7.77 -8.41 7.87
CA ARG A 41 7.06 -7.16 7.54
C ARG A 41 7.28 -6.68 6.12
N LEU A 42 8.28 -7.20 5.41
CA LEU A 42 8.49 -6.98 3.98
C LEU A 42 8.27 -8.28 3.23
N ALA A 43 7.36 -8.28 2.29
CA ALA A 43 7.08 -9.40 1.40
C ALA A 43 6.58 -8.89 0.05
N ARG A 44 6.61 -9.75 -0.96
CA ARG A 44 6.04 -9.45 -2.27
C ARG A 44 4.54 -9.15 -2.17
N TRP A 45 3.84 -9.88 -1.34
CA TRP A 45 2.48 -9.61 -0.94
C TRP A 45 2.21 -10.18 0.44
N HIS A 46 1.24 -9.60 1.15
CA HIS A 46 0.84 -10.02 2.47
C HIS A 46 -0.61 -10.49 2.47
N ARG A 47 -0.84 -11.59 3.19
CA ARG A 47 -2.17 -11.94 3.68
C ARG A 47 -2.24 -11.54 5.15
N LEU A 48 -3.07 -10.58 5.46
CA LEU A 48 -3.23 -10.06 6.81
C LEU A 48 -4.63 -10.36 7.33
N VAL A 49 -4.75 -10.56 8.63
CA VAL A 49 -6.04 -10.54 9.33
C VAL A 49 -5.98 -9.39 10.31
N LEU A 50 -6.72 -8.33 10.01
CA LEU A 50 -6.75 -7.09 10.78
C LEU A 50 -8.18 -6.89 11.28
N ASP A 51 -8.36 -6.84 12.61
CA ASP A 51 -9.69 -6.70 13.25
C ASP A 51 -10.73 -7.70 12.72
N GLY A 52 -10.30 -8.94 12.40
CA GLY A 52 -11.13 -9.99 11.86
C GLY A 52 -11.36 -9.95 10.35
N PHE A 53 -10.85 -8.94 9.65
CA PHE A 53 -10.96 -8.82 8.19
C PHE A 53 -9.74 -9.40 7.49
N ALA A 54 -9.96 -10.23 6.47
CA ALA A 54 -8.89 -10.71 5.61
C ALA A 54 -8.53 -9.62 4.60
N VAL A 55 -7.26 -9.21 4.61
CA VAL A 55 -6.71 -8.14 3.77
C VAL A 55 -5.54 -8.68 2.97
N ALA A 56 -5.55 -8.49 1.65
CA ALA A 56 -4.39 -8.68 0.80
C ALA A 56 -3.73 -7.33 0.54
N LEU A 57 -2.42 -7.27 0.73
CA LEU A 57 -1.58 -6.10 0.45
C LEU A 57 -0.48 -6.49 -0.54
N LEU A 58 -0.41 -5.78 -1.67
CA LEU A 58 0.60 -6.02 -2.70
C LEU A 58 0.95 -4.70 -3.43
N HIS A 59 2.06 -4.70 -4.17
CA HIS A 59 2.41 -3.54 -4.99
C HIS A 59 1.46 -3.37 -6.19
N GLY A 60 1.17 -4.45 -6.91
CA GLY A 60 0.21 -4.44 -8.03
C GLY A 60 0.84 -4.42 -9.42
N ASP A 61 2.17 -4.57 -9.53
CA ASP A 61 2.88 -4.73 -10.80
C ASP A 61 2.64 -6.08 -11.46
N ASP A 62 2.34 -7.11 -10.66
CA ASP A 62 1.89 -8.41 -11.16
C ASP A 62 0.36 -8.41 -11.28
N GLU A 63 -0.13 -8.12 -12.49
CA GLU A 63 -1.56 -8.05 -12.78
C GLU A 63 -2.27 -9.40 -12.61
N SER A 64 -1.57 -10.50 -12.86
CA SER A 64 -2.11 -11.86 -12.68
C SER A 64 -2.36 -12.16 -11.21
N LEU A 65 -1.40 -11.83 -10.36
CA LEU A 65 -1.54 -11.98 -8.91
C LEU A 65 -2.66 -11.08 -8.37
N LEU A 66 -2.70 -9.81 -8.78
CA LEU A 66 -3.74 -8.87 -8.37
C LEU A 66 -5.13 -9.38 -8.76
N SER A 67 -5.32 -9.81 -10.00
CA SER A 67 -6.58 -10.37 -10.48
C SER A 67 -6.98 -11.65 -9.74
N HIS A 68 -6.01 -12.52 -9.45
CA HIS A 68 -6.24 -13.74 -8.69
C HIS A 68 -6.74 -13.43 -7.27
N LEU A 69 -6.08 -12.53 -6.56
CA LEU A 69 -6.47 -12.15 -5.19
C LEU A 69 -7.85 -11.50 -5.14
N ILE A 70 -8.17 -10.64 -6.11
CA ILE A 70 -9.50 -10.02 -6.20
C ILE A 70 -10.59 -11.07 -6.43
N ARG A 71 -10.35 -12.04 -7.32
CA ARG A 71 -11.35 -13.05 -7.69
C ARG A 71 -11.45 -14.24 -6.74
N SER A 72 -10.48 -14.42 -5.85
CA SER A 72 -10.44 -15.58 -4.96
C SER A 72 -11.61 -15.65 -4.01
N GLY A 73 -12.24 -14.51 -3.68
CA GLY A 73 -13.30 -14.44 -2.68
C GLY A 73 -12.82 -14.60 -1.23
N GLU A 74 -11.51 -14.65 -1.00
CA GLU A 74 -10.92 -14.88 0.30
C GLU A 74 -10.68 -13.60 1.11
N TYR A 75 -10.78 -12.42 0.48
CA TYR A 75 -10.45 -11.14 1.08
C TYR A 75 -11.65 -10.19 1.14
N ALA A 76 -11.77 -9.49 2.25
CA ALA A 76 -12.67 -8.35 2.36
C ALA A 76 -12.09 -7.13 1.63
N TYR A 77 -10.78 -6.97 1.69
CA TYR A 77 -10.04 -5.86 1.10
C TYR A 77 -8.83 -6.35 0.32
N VAL A 78 -8.60 -5.78 -0.86
CA VAL A 78 -7.35 -5.90 -1.63
C VAL A 78 -6.79 -4.50 -1.82
N ILE A 79 -5.62 -4.27 -1.25
CA ILE A 79 -4.94 -2.97 -1.27
C ILE A 79 -3.71 -3.07 -2.16
N HIS A 80 -3.60 -2.18 -3.13
CA HIS A 80 -2.48 -2.16 -4.06
C HIS A 80 -2.07 -0.74 -4.45
N GLY A 81 -0.99 -0.63 -5.20
CA GLY A 81 -0.45 0.62 -5.74
C GLY A 81 -0.06 0.49 -7.20
N HIS A 82 1.17 0.82 -7.53
CA HIS A 82 1.83 0.72 -8.83
C HIS A 82 1.33 1.69 -9.91
N THR A 83 0.03 1.83 -10.12
CA THR A 83 -0.53 2.68 -11.17
C THR A 83 -0.38 4.18 -10.88
N HIS A 84 -0.07 4.54 -9.64
CA HIS A 84 -0.02 5.92 -9.13
C HIS A 84 -1.36 6.67 -9.24
N ARG A 85 -2.47 5.94 -9.31
CA ARG A 85 -3.83 6.48 -9.40
C ARG A 85 -4.69 6.00 -8.26
N ARG A 86 -5.47 6.90 -7.69
CA ARG A 86 -6.46 6.54 -6.70
C ARG A 86 -7.55 5.66 -7.32
N ASP A 87 -7.91 4.61 -6.63
CA ASP A 87 -9.01 3.73 -6.99
C ASP A 87 -9.71 3.23 -5.73
N ASP A 88 -11.02 3.18 -5.77
CA ASP A 88 -11.87 2.66 -4.72
C ASP A 88 -13.11 2.05 -5.37
N ARG A 89 -13.09 0.74 -5.50
CA ARG A 89 -14.16 0.02 -6.20
C ARG A 89 -14.51 -1.29 -5.50
N ARG A 90 -15.69 -1.80 -5.78
CA ARG A 90 -16.12 -3.13 -5.36
C ARG A 90 -16.09 -4.08 -6.54
N VAL A 91 -15.56 -5.28 -6.29
CA VAL A 91 -15.63 -6.42 -7.22
C VAL A 91 -16.26 -7.58 -6.45
N GLY A 92 -17.55 -7.82 -6.68
CA GLY A 92 -18.30 -8.73 -5.83
C GLY A 92 -18.35 -8.22 -4.37
N ALA A 93 -17.92 -9.05 -3.43
CA ALA A 93 -17.83 -8.69 -2.01
C ALA A 93 -16.51 -8.03 -1.62
N VAL A 94 -15.53 -7.99 -2.52
CA VAL A 94 -14.19 -7.47 -2.26
C VAL A 94 -14.14 -5.96 -2.51
N ARG A 95 -13.58 -5.21 -1.56
CA ARG A 95 -13.24 -3.81 -1.75
C ARG A 95 -11.79 -3.69 -2.23
N VAL A 96 -11.60 -3.08 -3.40
CA VAL A 96 -10.28 -2.87 -3.99
C VAL A 96 -9.91 -1.40 -3.86
N ILE A 97 -8.77 -1.13 -3.22
CA ILE A 97 -8.31 0.24 -2.93
C ILE A 97 -6.88 0.42 -3.41
N ASN A 98 -6.67 1.52 -4.13
CA ASN A 98 -5.36 2.08 -4.43
C ASN A 98 -5.29 3.50 -3.85
N PRO A 99 -4.41 3.78 -2.89
CA PRO A 99 -4.35 5.09 -2.23
C PRO A 99 -3.77 6.21 -3.11
N GLY A 100 -3.29 5.90 -4.30
CA GLY A 100 -2.48 6.81 -5.10
C GLY A 100 -1.00 6.69 -4.73
N ALA A 101 -0.22 7.73 -5.01
CA ALA A 101 1.21 7.73 -4.75
C ALA A 101 1.65 9.00 -4.00
N LEU A 102 2.66 8.83 -3.14
CA LEU A 102 3.30 9.93 -2.41
C LEU A 102 4.52 10.49 -3.16
N GLY A 103 5.05 9.74 -4.10
CA GLY A 103 6.23 10.11 -4.88
C GLY A 103 6.17 9.65 -6.32
N GLY A 104 7.30 9.71 -7.02
CA GLY A 104 7.44 9.23 -8.39
C GLY A 104 6.68 10.06 -9.42
N THR A 105 6.56 9.50 -10.63
CA THR A 105 5.79 10.11 -11.72
C THR A 105 4.30 9.95 -11.49
N ARG A 106 3.58 11.06 -11.40
CA ARG A 106 2.15 11.09 -11.09
C ARG A 106 1.39 11.95 -12.08
N ARG A 107 0.13 11.59 -12.29
CA ARG A 107 -0.85 12.42 -12.99
C ARG A 107 -1.89 13.01 -12.03
N GLU A 108 -1.91 12.54 -10.79
CA GLU A 108 -2.78 13.00 -9.71
C GLU A 108 -1.95 13.63 -8.61
N PRO A 109 -2.51 14.52 -7.79
CA PRO A 109 -1.83 15.02 -6.59
C PRO A 109 -1.42 13.89 -5.66
N ARG A 110 -0.36 14.12 -4.88
CA ARG A 110 0.10 13.17 -3.85
C ARG A 110 -1.03 12.83 -2.91
N SER A 111 -1.17 11.56 -2.59
CA SER A 111 -2.24 11.11 -1.71
C SER A 111 -1.87 9.84 -0.95
N PHE A 112 -2.56 9.68 0.18
CA PHE A 112 -2.65 8.43 0.91
C PHE A 112 -4.10 8.20 1.33
N CYS A 113 -4.40 7.02 1.83
CA CYS A 113 -5.75 6.65 2.26
C CYS A 113 -5.75 6.23 3.72
N ILE A 114 -6.74 6.67 4.46
CA ILE A 114 -7.09 6.13 5.77
C ILE A 114 -8.34 5.28 5.57
N LEU A 115 -8.22 3.99 5.86
CA LEU A 115 -9.29 3.02 5.73
C LEU A 115 -9.72 2.53 7.11
N ASP A 116 -10.99 2.75 7.44
CA ASP A 116 -11.63 2.10 8.58
C ASP A 116 -12.18 0.75 8.11
N LEU A 117 -11.62 -0.34 8.62
CA LEU A 117 -12.00 -1.70 8.18
C LEU A 117 -13.40 -2.09 8.66
N GLU A 118 -13.82 -1.61 9.81
CA GLU A 118 -15.11 -1.96 10.41
C GLU A 118 -16.26 -1.28 9.66
N THR A 119 -16.14 0.02 9.40
CA THR A 119 -17.15 0.79 8.69
C THR A 119 -17.04 0.73 7.18
N GLY A 120 -15.84 0.39 6.66
CA GLY A 120 -15.50 0.46 5.24
C GLY A 120 -15.29 1.89 4.73
N GLU A 121 -15.23 2.88 5.61
CA GLU A 121 -14.95 4.25 5.21
C GLU A 121 -13.50 4.39 4.74
N ALA A 122 -13.33 4.85 3.50
CA ALA A 122 -12.04 5.16 2.92
C ALA A 122 -11.93 6.67 2.69
N ARG A 123 -10.98 7.30 3.34
CA ARG A 123 -10.69 8.73 3.18
C ARG A 123 -9.37 8.90 2.44
N PHE A 124 -9.44 9.47 1.25
CA PHE A 124 -8.27 9.85 0.46
C PHE A 124 -7.83 11.25 0.86
N ILE A 125 -6.60 11.36 1.33
CA ILE A 125 -6.02 12.62 1.80
C ILE A 125 -4.98 13.06 0.80
N GLY A 126 -5.26 14.18 0.12
CA GLY A 126 -4.32 14.82 -0.79
C GLY A 126 -3.30 15.65 -0.02
N LEU A 127 -2.04 15.57 -0.44
CA LEU A 127 -0.96 16.43 0.06
C LEU A 127 -0.70 17.54 -0.95
N GLN A 128 -0.68 18.78 -0.49
CA GLN A 128 -0.28 19.91 -1.31
C GLN A 128 1.23 19.85 -1.58
N GLU A 129 1.64 20.17 -2.78
CA GLU A 129 3.06 20.39 -3.07
C GLU A 129 3.48 21.70 -2.41
N GLU A 130 4.52 21.66 -1.58
CA GLU A 130 5.17 22.88 -1.12
C GLU A 130 5.86 23.54 -2.32
N GLY A 131 5.20 24.48 -2.96
CA GLY A 131 5.79 25.12 -4.14
C GLY A 131 5.01 26.24 -4.80
N ASP A 132 3.92 26.73 -4.23
CA ASP A 132 3.28 27.94 -4.76
C ASP A 132 2.85 28.92 -3.64
N ARG A 133 3.82 29.30 -2.81
CA ARG A 133 3.74 30.55 -2.06
C ARG A 133 4.62 31.58 -2.78
N ARG A 134 4.09 32.12 -3.83
CA ARG A 134 4.57 33.39 -4.35
C ARG A 134 3.54 34.47 -4.06
#